data_05a41e22da03126fb738a285d6c31764
#
_entry.id   05a41e22da03126fb738a285d6c31764
#
_cell.length_a   1.000
_cell.length_b   1.000
_cell.length_c   1.000
_cell.angle_alpha   90.00
_cell.angle_beta   90.00
_cell.angle_gamma   90.00
#
_symmetry.space_group_name_H-M   'P 1'
#
loop_
_entity.id
_entity.type
_entity.pdbx_description
1 polymer ?
#
loop_
_entity_poly.entity_id
_entity_poly.type
_entity_poly.pdbx_seq_one_letter_code
_entity_poly.pdbx_strand_id
1 'polypeptide(L)'
;SRTHSDAQVAQIAASIKEFGFTNPVLIDADGGIIAGHGRVMGARQLGLAEVPCIRLGHLTDAQRRAYVIADNRLALNAGWDEEMLALEMRYLMDEGYDVGLTGFQNDEIDDLLAGLDGTKKGLADPSDIPPVKPPPITQPGDVWLLGKHRLMCGDSTNRADVDKLTKGLNAAVCLTDPPYGLDGHATAKNDYDKFKDTEENVRALADGWLPIAREICGCVVFSCGVTRQWLYPVPDWVMCWFYGAGQARSKWGFNCWQPFLAYGADPSLKLGHGCRPDAVNANTPANSAHLDHPCPKPVDLWLWFIARLSFKQTDIFYEPFSGSGTTIITCEQMSRRCYAMELSPDYCDVAVRRWQQFTGKRATLESTGAEFPG
;
A
#
# COMPACT_ATOMS: atom_id res chain seq x y z
N SER A 1 -29.72 -25.50 -15.04
CA SER A 1 -29.00 -25.75 -13.80
C SER A 1 -27.50 -25.76 -14.09
N ARG A 2 -26.68 -25.20 -13.18
CA ARG A 2 -25.22 -25.37 -13.26
C ARG A 2 -24.86 -26.82 -12.94
N THR A 3 -23.92 -27.36 -13.68
CA THR A 3 -23.22 -28.61 -13.30
C THR A 3 -22.13 -28.27 -12.29
N HIS A 4 -22.02 -29.06 -11.25
CA HIS A 4 -20.96 -28.93 -10.24
C HIS A 4 -20.02 -30.12 -10.38
N SER A 5 -18.71 -29.86 -10.46
CA SER A 5 -17.69 -30.91 -10.39
C SER A 5 -17.53 -31.42 -8.96
N ASP A 6 -17.00 -32.63 -8.80
CA ASP A 6 -16.72 -33.21 -7.48
C ASP A 6 -15.75 -32.32 -6.67
N ALA A 7 -14.77 -31.71 -7.34
CA ALA A 7 -13.84 -30.78 -6.73
C ALA A 7 -14.57 -29.53 -6.17
N GLN A 8 -15.50 -28.97 -6.95
CA GLN A 8 -16.28 -27.81 -6.50
C GLN A 8 -17.21 -28.19 -5.33
N VAL A 9 -17.80 -29.38 -5.33
CA VAL A 9 -18.62 -29.86 -4.22
C VAL A 9 -17.78 -30.04 -2.95
N ALA A 10 -16.55 -30.56 -3.09
CA ALA A 10 -15.61 -30.69 -1.98
C ALA A 10 -15.20 -29.32 -1.37
N GLN A 11 -14.96 -28.30 -2.22
CA GLN A 11 -14.69 -26.92 -1.77
C GLN A 11 -15.89 -26.34 -0.99
N ILE A 12 -17.10 -26.51 -1.52
CA ILE A 12 -18.33 -26.06 -0.83
C ILE A 12 -18.49 -26.78 0.51
N ALA A 13 -18.21 -28.10 0.57
CA ALA A 13 -18.28 -28.86 1.81
C ALA A 13 -17.23 -28.36 2.84
N ALA A 14 -16.01 -28.08 2.40
CA ALA A 14 -14.96 -27.53 3.25
C ALA A 14 -15.36 -26.14 3.80
N SER A 15 -15.91 -25.26 2.95
CA SER A 15 -16.43 -23.96 3.37
C SER A 15 -17.58 -24.08 4.37
N ILE A 16 -18.53 -25.01 4.18
CA ILE A 16 -19.63 -25.26 5.13
C ILE A 16 -19.07 -25.76 6.46
N LYS A 17 -18.05 -26.60 6.44
CA LYS A 17 -17.40 -27.13 7.65
C LYS A 17 -16.72 -26.04 8.46
N GLU A 18 -16.04 -25.10 7.80
CA GLU A 18 -15.27 -24.02 8.43
C GLU A 18 -16.17 -22.90 8.94
N PHE A 19 -17.02 -22.36 8.05
CA PHE A 19 -17.83 -21.15 8.33
C PHE A 19 -19.26 -21.44 8.77
N GLY A 20 -19.66 -22.70 8.77
CA GLY A 20 -21.07 -23.08 8.94
C GLY A 20 -21.90 -22.87 7.67
N PHE A 21 -23.20 -23.15 7.77
CA PHE A 21 -24.13 -22.99 6.66
C PHE A 21 -24.62 -21.53 6.59
N THR A 22 -23.78 -20.62 6.11
CA THR A 22 -24.02 -19.16 6.13
C THR A 22 -25.02 -18.68 5.10
N ASN A 23 -25.21 -19.43 4.00
CA ASN A 23 -26.02 -19.04 2.85
C ASN A 23 -27.16 -20.08 2.61
N PRO A 24 -28.42 -19.79 2.97
CA PRO A 24 -29.50 -20.79 2.90
C PRO A 24 -29.81 -21.24 1.47
N VAL A 25 -30.42 -22.41 1.35
CA VAL A 25 -30.96 -22.94 0.09
C VAL A 25 -32.28 -22.26 -0.21
N LEU A 26 -32.51 -21.83 -1.44
CA LEU A 26 -33.79 -21.26 -1.86
C LEU A 26 -34.65 -22.36 -2.47
N ILE A 27 -35.88 -22.50 -1.95
CA ILE A 27 -36.83 -23.52 -2.39
C ILE A 27 -38.18 -22.89 -2.80
N ASP A 28 -38.90 -23.55 -3.70
CA ASP A 28 -40.26 -23.16 -4.07
C ASP A 28 -41.33 -23.63 -3.06
N ALA A 29 -42.61 -23.43 -3.40
CA ALA A 29 -43.73 -23.84 -2.56
C ALA A 29 -43.77 -25.36 -2.30
N ASP A 30 -43.35 -26.14 -3.27
CA ASP A 30 -43.38 -27.62 -3.27
C ASP A 30 -42.09 -28.24 -2.74
N GLY A 31 -41.08 -27.41 -2.35
CA GLY A 31 -39.78 -27.86 -1.84
C GLY A 31 -38.75 -28.09 -2.94
N GLY A 32 -39.04 -27.73 -4.19
CA GLY A 32 -38.10 -27.78 -5.30
C GLY A 32 -36.98 -26.74 -5.13
N ILE A 33 -35.70 -27.13 -5.36
CA ILE A 33 -34.56 -26.21 -5.21
C ILE A 33 -34.53 -25.20 -6.33
N ILE A 34 -34.60 -23.93 -5.97
CA ILE A 34 -34.44 -22.78 -6.89
C ILE A 34 -32.95 -22.41 -7.01
N ALA A 35 -32.23 -22.29 -5.86
CA ALA A 35 -30.82 -21.96 -5.83
C ALA A 35 -30.14 -22.70 -4.65
N GLY A 36 -28.87 -23.06 -4.83
CA GLY A 36 -28.07 -23.72 -3.79
C GLY A 36 -27.89 -25.22 -3.99
N HIS A 37 -28.03 -25.75 -5.20
CA HIS A 37 -27.82 -27.18 -5.50
C HIS A 37 -26.45 -27.68 -5.04
N GLY A 38 -25.36 -26.92 -5.29
CA GLY A 38 -24.00 -27.26 -4.84
C GLY A 38 -23.92 -27.32 -3.29
N ARG A 39 -24.60 -26.42 -2.58
CA ARG A 39 -24.64 -26.42 -1.11
C ARG A 39 -25.34 -27.66 -0.56
N VAL A 40 -26.42 -28.11 -1.19
CA VAL A 40 -27.10 -29.37 -0.84
C VAL A 40 -26.18 -30.57 -1.09
N MET A 41 -25.43 -30.57 -2.19
CA MET A 41 -24.45 -31.62 -2.47
C MET A 41 -23.32 -31.65 -1.43
N GLY A 42 -22.75 -30.48 -1.11
CA GLY A 42 -21.72 -30.35 -0.04
C GLY A 42 -22.24 -30.77 1.33
N ALA A 43 -23.47 -30.39 1.69
CA ALA A 43 -24.10 -30.80 2.95
C ALA A 43 -24.29 -32.32 3.03
N ARG A 44 -24.70 -32.95 1.92
CA ARG A 44 -24.80 -34.43 1.84
C ARG A 44 -23.44 -35.10 2.02
N GLN A 45 -22.41 -34.55 1.43
CA GLN A 45 -21.01 -35.06 1.59
C GLN A 45 -20.56 -34.98 3.04
N LEU A 46 -21.01 -33.95 3.78
CA LEU A 46 -20.73 -33.79 5.22
C LEU A 46 -21.68 -34.63 6.12
N GLY A 47 -22.64 -35.34 5.54
CA GLY A 47 -23.62 -36.13 6.30
C GLY A 47 -24.63 -35.30 7.09
N LEU A 48 -24.86 -34.02 6.69
CA LEU A 48 -25.86 -33.17 7.34
C LEU A 48 -27.28 -33.66 7.01
N ALA A 49 -28.09 -33.89 8.06
CA ALA A 49 -29.46 -34.35 7.89
C ALA A 49 -30.41 -33.25 7.41
N GLU A 50 -30.12 -32.00 7.78
CA GLU A 50 -30.94 -30.83 7.49
C GLU A 50 -30.06 -29.66 7.02
N VAL A 51 -30.65 -28.78 6.21
CA VAL A 51 -30.02 -27.55 5.73
C VAL A 51 -30.98 -26.38 5.88
N PRO A 52 -30.50 -25.16 6.19
CA PRO A 52 -31.35 -24.00 6.28
C PRO A 52 -31.91 -23.63 4.89
N CYS A 53 -33.22 -23.40 4.83
CA CYS A 53 -33.93 -23.08 3.58
C CYS A 53 -34.76 -21.80 3.73
N ILE A 54 -34.83 -21.03 2.65
CA ILE A 54 -35.81 -19.94 2.49
C ILE A 54 -36.83 -20.36 1.42
N ARG A 55 -38.10 -20.33 1.78
CA ARG A 55 -39.20 -20.67 0.87
C ARG A 55 -39.67 -19.44 0.12
N LEU A 56 -39.59 -19.48 -1.22
CA LEU A 56 -40.04 -18.43 -2.13
C LEU A 56 -41.36 -18.82 -2.80
N GLY A 57 -42.37 -19.11 -1.98
CA GLY A 57 -43.68 -19.57 -2.45
C GLY A 57 -44.56 -18.54 -3.18
N HIS A 58 -44.12 -17.29 -3.22
CA HIS A 58 -44.78 -16.17 -3.90
C HIS A 58 -44.42 -16.04 -5.39
N LEU A 59 -43.41 -16.78 -5.87
CA LEU A 59 -42.94 -16.67 -7.24
C LEU A 59 -43.84 -17.51 -8.21
N THR A 60 -44.23 -16.90 -9.32
CA THR A 60 -44.82 -17.64 -10.44
C THR A 60 -43.78 -18.52 -11.12
N ASP A 61 -44.19 -19.51 -11.92
CA ASP A 61 -43.23 -20.37 -12.64
C ASP A 61 -42.29 -19.59 -13.57
N ALA A 62 -42.79 -18.55 -14.21
CA ALA A 62 -41.97 -17.69 -15.06
C ALA A 62 -40.93 -16.91 -14.24
N GLN A 63 -41.35 -16.35 -13.09
CA GLN A 63 -40.44 -15.65 -12.19
C GLN A 63 -39.38 -16.58 -11.60
N ARG A 64 -39.75 -17.81 -11.20
CA ARG A 64 -38.83 -18.83 -10.72
C ARG A 64 -37.76 -19.16 -11.75
N ARG A 65 -38.13 -19.42 -13.00
CA ARG A 65 -37.18 -19.68 -14.10
C ARG A 65 -36.27 -18.49 -14.38
N ALA A 66 -36.83 -17.30 -14.41
CA ALA A 66 -36.05 -16.06 -14.60
C ALA A 66 -35.07 -15.84 -13.45
N TYR A 67 -35.49 -16.06 -12.20
CA TYR A 67 -34.64 -15.93 -11.02
C TYR A 67 -33.47 -16.90 -11.06
N VAL A 68 -33.68 -18.19 -11.38
CA VAL A 68 -32.59 -19.17 -11.53
C VAL A 68 -31.52 -18.69 -12.53
N ILE A 69 -31.93 -18.08 -13.63
CA ILE A 69 -30.98 -17.54 -14.62
C ILE A 69 -30.27 -16.30 -14.07
N ALA A 70 -31.04 -15.37 -13.49
CA ALA A 70 -30.51 -14.10 -12.95
C ALA A 70 -29.53 -14.32 -11.84
N ASP A 71 -29.85 -15.16 -10.84
CA ASP A 71 -28.98 -15.48 -9.70
C ASP A 71 -27.59 -16.01 -10.16
N ASN A 72 -27.62 -16.91 -11.16
CA ASN A 72 -26.40 -17.44 -11.73
C ASN A 72 -25.63 -16.42 -12.58
N ARG A 73 -26.31 -15.54 -13.29
CA ARG A 73 -25.65 -14.58 -14.19
C ARG A 73 -25.13 -13.36 -13.47
N LEU A 74 -25.87 -12.84 -12.50
CA LEU A 74 -25.44 -11.68 -11.73
C LEU A 74 -24.17 -11.95 -10.92
N ALA A 75 -24.03 -13.15 -10.36
CA ALA A 75 -22.81 -13.56 -9.68
C ALA A 75 -21.58 -13.58 -10.60
N LEU A 76 -21.76 -13.85 -11.91
CA LEU A 76 -20.67 -13.84 -12.90
C LEU A 76 -20.32 -12.43 -13.41
N ASN A 77 -21.20 -11.46 -13.24
CA ASN A 77 -20.97 -10.09 -13.68
C ASN A 77 -20.15 -9.27 -12.68
N ALA A 78 -20.02 -9.75 -11.44
CA ALA A 78 -19.14 -9.17 -10.45
C ALA A 78 -17.69 -9.56 -10.80
N GLY A 79 -16.80 -8.59 -10.92
CA GLY A 79 -15.36 -8.79 -11.00
C GLY A 79 -14.71 -8.66 -9.63
N TRP A 80 -13.47 -9.09 -9.53
CA TRP A 80 -12.61 -8.83 -8.39
C TRP A 80 -11.73 -7.61 -8.66
N ASP A 81 -11.48 -6.83 -7.65
CA ASP A 81 -10.31 -5.95 -7.63
C ASP A 81 -9.11 -6.86 -7.33
N GLU A 82 -8.36 -7.22 -8.38
CA GLU A 82 -7.28 -8.21 -8.29
C GLU A 82 -6.18 -7.78 -7.31
N GLU A 83 -5.87 -6.48 -7.23
CA GLU A 83 -4.87 -5.93 -6.33
C GLU A 83 -5.32 -6.08 -4.87
N MET A 84 -6.60 -5.80 -4.60
CA MET A 84 -7.21 -5.99 -3.28
C MET A 84 -7.26 -7.45 -2.87
N LEU A 85 -7.74 -8.29 -3.79
CA LEU A 85 -7.88 -9.71 -3.55
C LEU A 85 -6.52 -10.34 -3.23
N ALA A 86 -5.48 -9.95 -3.95
CA ALA A 86 -4.14 -10.44 -3.73
C ALA A 86 -3.57 -10.02 -2.36
N LEU A 87 -3.86 -8.78 -1.90
CA LEU A 87 -3.50 -8.31 -0.55
C LEU A 87 -4.20 -9.09 0.55
N GLU A 88 -5.50 -9.36 0.39
CA GLU A 88 -6.26 -10.17 1.35
C GLU A 88 -5.77 -11.62 1.38
N MET A 89 -5.45 -12.20 0.21
CA MET A 89 -4.87 -13.54 0.14
C MET A 89 -3.53 -13.62 0.86
N ARG A 90 -2.64 -12.64 0.66
CA ARG A 90 -1.37 -12.57 1.37
C ARG A 90 -1.55 -12.43 2.88
N TYR A 91 -2.45 -11.55 3.31
CA TYR A 91 -2.78 -11.38 4.73
C TYR A 91 -3.25 -12.69 5.36
N LEU A 92 -4.17 -13.41 4.69
CA LEU A 92 -4.66 -14.71 5.19
C LEU A 92 -3.54 -15.74 5.28
N MET A 93 -2.63 -15.79 4.30
CA MET A 93 -1.47 -16.68 4.33
C MET A 93 -0.49 -16.35 5.46
N ASP A 94 -0.23 -15.06 5.70
CA ASP A 94 0.65 -14.59 6.79
C ASP A 94 0.07 -14.92 8.18
N GLU A 95 -1.27 -14.90 8.33
CA GLU A 95 -1.98 -15.36 9.51
C GLU A 95 -2.06 -16.90 9.61
N GLY A 96 -1.48 -17.63 8.66
CA GLY A 96 -1.49 -19.09 8.61
C GLY A 96 -2.83 -19.71 8.24
N TYR A 97 -3.73 -18.92 7.61
CA TYR A 97 -5.05 -19.39 7.19
C TYR A 97 -4.94 -20.16 5.86
N ASP A 98 -5.74 -21.24 5.73
CA ASP A 98 -5.82 -22.02 4.49
C ASP A 98 -6.60 -21.25 3.42
N VAL A 99 -5.88 -20.55 2.54
CA VAL A 99 -6.48 -19.77 1.44
C VAL A 99 -7.19 -20.61 0.39
N GLY A 100 -6.95 -21.93 0.33
CA GLY A 100 -7.72 -22.85 -0.50
C GLY A 100 -9.22 -22.89 -0.14
N LEU A 101 -9.58 -22.51 1.09
CA LEU A 101 -10.97 -22.39 1.55
C LEU A 101 -11.73 -21.20 0.94
N THR A 102 -11.01 -20.24 0.34
CA THR A 102 -11.63 -19.09 -0.37
C THR A 102 -12.27 -19.49 -1.70
N GLY A 103 -11.95 -20.67 -2.22
CA GLY A 103 -12.48 -21.19 -3.48
C GLY A 103 -11.60 -20.92 -4.69
N PHE A 104 -10.51 -20.15 -4.55
CA PHE A 104 -9.48 -19.97 -5.58
C PHE A 104 -8.59 -21.22 -5.66
N GLN A 105 -8.13 -21.55 -6.88
CA GLN A 105 -7.14 -22.60 -7.07
C GLN A 105 -5.73 -22.08 -6.74
N ASN A 106 -4.79 -22.96 -6.43
CA ASN A 106 -3.43 -22.55 -6.07
C ASN A 106 -2.74 -21.76 -7.19
N ASP A 107 -2.96 -22.11 -8.45
CA ASP A 107 -2.44 -21.40 -9.60
C ASP A 107 -3.07 -20.00 -9.75
N GLU A 108 -4.37 -19.85 -9.48
CA GLU A 108 -5.03 -18.54 -9.44
C GLU A 108 -4.49 -17.67 -8.29
N ILE A 109 -4.24 -18.28 -7.13
CA ILE A 109 -3.63 -17.59 -5.98
C ILE A 109 -2.20 -17.17 -6.30
N ASP A 110 -1.41 -18.06 -6.89
CA ASP A 110 -0.04 -17.77 -7.32
C ASP A 110 0.01 -16.65 -8.36
N ASP A 111 -0.92 -16.64 -9.33
CA ASP A 111 -1.06 -15.57 -10.33
C ASP A 111 -1.51 -14.24 -9.70
N LEU A 112 -2.45 -14.28 -8.76
CA LEU A 112 -2.88 -13.10 -8.02
C LEU A 112 -1.74 -12.53 -7.17
N LEU A 113 -1.00 -13.38 -6.46
CA LEU A 113 0.15 -12.97 -5.66
C LEU A 113 1.30 -12.50 -6.54
N ALA A 114 1.55 -13.15 -7.69
CA ALA A 114 2.47 -12.68 -8.71
C ALA A 114 2.02 -11.34 -9.31
N GLY A 115 0.73 -11.04 -9.32
CA GLY A 115 0.17 -9.73 -9.66
C GLY A 115 0.46 -8.65 -8.60
N LEU A 116 0.52 -9.02 -7.31
CA LEU A 116 1.08 -8.18 -6.22
C LEU A 116 2.61 -8.08 -6.35
N ASP A 117 3.28 -9.19 -6.66
CA ASP A 117 4.68 -9.25 -7.06
C ASP A 117 4.90 -8.72 -8.49
N GLY A 118 3.83 -8.33 -9.18
CA GLY A 118 3.77 -7.49 -10.37
C GLY A 118 4.35 -6.08 -10.16
N THR A 119 4.99 -5.86 -9.02
CA THR A 119 6.08 -4.93 -8.88
C THR A 119 7.05 -5.21 -10.03
N LYS A 120 7.13 -4.29 -10.97
CA LYS A 120 8.07 -4.41 -12.07
C LYS A 120 9.43 -4.80 -11.50
N LYS A 121 9.93 -5.97 -11.88
CA LYS A 121 11.30 -6.36 -11.54
C LYS A 121 12.23 -5.34 -12.18
N GLY A 122 12.96 -4.60 -11.34
CA GLY A 122 14.01 -3.71 -11.80
C GLY A 122 15.25 -4.51 -12.20
N LEU A 123 16.23 -3.81 -12.75
CA LEU A 123 17.56 -4.36 -13.08
C LEU A 123 18.46 -4.50 -11.84
N ALA A 124 18.09 -3.84 -10.73
CA ALA A 124 18.78 -3.88 -9.43
C ALA A 124 17.78 -4.21 -8.32
N ASP A 125 18.28 -4.64 -7.16
CA ASP A 125 17.46 -4.81 -5.96
C ASP A 125 16.83 -3.46 -5.57
N PRO A 126 15.51 -3.39 -5.38
CA PRO A 126 14.84 -2.14 -4.98
C PRO A 126 15.35 -1.59 -3.63
N SER A 127 15.94 -2.43 -2.78
CA SER A 127 16.54 -2.03 -1.51
C SER A 127 17.96 -1.47 -1.62
N ASP A 128 18.62 -1.62 -2.79
CA ASP A 128 19.97 -1.12 -3.01
C ASP A 128 19.98 0.41 -3.07
N ILE A 129 20.80 1.03 -2.21
CA ILE A 129 20.98 2.48 -2.15
C ILE A 129 22.40 2.81 -2.60
N PRO A 130 22.56 3.56 -3.71
CA PRO A 130 23.88 4.01 -4.15
C PRO A 130 24.56 4.91 -3.12
N PRO A 131 25.89 4.86 -2.99
CA PRO A 131 26.61 5.77 -2.11
C PRO A 131 26.52 7.22 -2.60
N VAL A 132 26.63 8.15 -1.64
CA VAL A 132 26.79 9.58 -1.95
C VAL A 132 28.10 9.80 -2.67
N LYS A 133 28.07 10.57 -3.77
CA LYS A 133 29.26 10.92 -4.58
C LYS A 133 29.40 12.44 -4.69
N PRO A 134 30.16 13.07 -3.78
CA PRO A 134 30.41 14.50 -3.86
C PRO A 134 31.41 14.86 -5.00
N PRO A 135 31.35 16.06 -5.61
CA PRO A 135 30.30 17.04 -5.38
C PRO A 135 29.00 16.64 -6.08
N PRO A 136 27.82 17.09 -5.55
CA PRO A 136 26.55 16.80 -6.19
C PRO A 136 26.43 17.46 -7.57
N ILE A 137 25.70 16.79 -8.45
CA ILE A 137 25.36 17.29 -9.79
C ILE A 137 24.13 18.20 -9.70
N THR A 138 23.16 17.77 -8.90
CA THR A 138 21.91 18.50 -8.67
C THR A 138 22.17 19.84 -7.98
N GLN A 139 21.45 20.87 -8.38
CA GLN A 139 21.46 22.19 -7.76
C GLN A 139 20.10 22.48 -7.09
N PRO A 140 20.07 23.32 -6.04
CA PRO A 140 18.80 23.78 -5.48
C PRO A 140 17.90 24.40 -6.56
N GLY A 141 16.64 23.97 -6.60
CA GLY A 141 15.66 24.37 -7.60
C GLY A 141 15.60 23.47 -8.84
N ASP A 142 16.51 22.53 -9.03
CA ASP A 142 16.46 21.56 -10.12
C ASP A 142 15.28 20.61 -9.98
N VAL A 143 14.67 20.26 -11.13
CA VAL A 143 13.63 19.24 -11.23
C VAL A 143 14.10 18.17 -12.21
N TRP A 144 14.30 16.97 -11.71
CA TRP A 144 14.64 15.79 -12.49
C TRP A 144 13.39 15.03 -12.91
N LEU A 145 13.30 14.67 -14.18
CA LEU A 145 12.27 13.80 -14.74
C LEU A 145 12.80 12.37 -14.75
N LEU A 146 12.20 11.51 -13.93
CA LEU A 146 12.53 10.10 -13.81
C LEU A 146 11.42 9.28 -14.47
N GLY A 147 11.41 9.22 -15.81
CA GLY A 147 10.29 8.67 -16.56
C GLY A 147 9.01 9.46 -16.30
N LYS A 148 8.06 8.85 -15.58
CA LYS A 148 6.79 9.50 -15.20
C LYS A 148 6.82 10.18 -13.81
N HIS A 149 7.92 10.04 -13.08
CA HIS A 149 8.11 10.66 -11.76
C HIS A 149 8.83 12.00 -11.91
N ARG A 150 8.75 12.80 -10.85
CA ARG A 150 9.44 14.09 -10.73
C ARG A 150 10.16 14.14 -9.40
N LEU A 151 11.40 14.56 -9.38
CA LEU A 151 12.18 14.82 -8.18
C LEU A 151 12.71 16.23 -8.22
N MET A 152 12.39 17.04 -7.23
CA MET A 152 12.86 18.41 -7.10
C MET A 152 13.84 18.55 -5.93
N CYS A 153 14.96 19.21 -6.16
CA CYS A 153 15.79 19.71 -5.09
C CYS A 153 15.18 21.02 -4.56
N GLY A 154 14.46 20.96 -3.43
CA GLY A 154 13.68 22.10 -2.93
C GLY A 154 13.25 21.94 -1.48
N ASP A 155 12.53 22.94 -0.99
CA ASP A 155 12.03 23.02 0.37
C ASP A 155 10.53 22.73 0.40
N SER A 156 10.13 21.66 1.09
CA SER A 156 8.73 21.24 1.23
C SER A 156 7.86 22.20 2.04
N THR A 157 8.46 23.14 2.77
CA THR A 157 7.76 24.20 3.47
C THR A 157 7.54 25.44 2.58
N ASN A 158 8.21 25.50 1.42
CA ASN A 158 8.07 26.58 0.45
C ASN A 158 6.97 26.25 -0.57
N ARG A 159 5.86 26.95 -0.49
CA ARG A 159 4.73 26.77 -1.40
C ARG A 159 5.11 26.91 -2.89
N ALA A 160 6.01 27.82 -3.24
CA ALA A 160 6.42 28.01 -4.64
C ALA A 160 7.20 26.78 -5.17
N ASP A 161 8.02 26.14 -4.35
CA ASP A 161 8.72 24.92 -4.72
C ASP A 161 7.72 23.75 -4.90
N VAL A 162 6.74 23.64 -4.00
CA VAL A 162 5.69 22.62 -4.11
C VAL A 162 4.85 22.81 -5.37
N ASP A 163 4.45 24.04 -5.69
CA ASP A 163 3.68 24.37 -6.89
C ASP A 163 4.49 24.09 -8.18
N LYS A 164 5.80 24.37 -8.16
CA LYS A 164 6.73 24.04 -9.26
C LYS A 164 6.85 22.52 -9.44
N LEU A 165 7.00 21.76 -8.37
CA LEU A 165 7.07 20.31 -8.42
C LEU A 165 5.78 19.70 -8.95
N THR A 166 4.64 20.10 -8.38
CA THR A 166 3.33 19.53 -8.70
C THR A 166 2.71 20.06 -9.98
N LYS A 167 3.17 21.21 -10.48
CA LYS A 167 2.56 21.94 -11.60
C LYS A 167 1.08 22.25 -11.39
N GLY A 168 0.70 22.49 -10.14
CA GLY A 168 -0.69 22.74 -9.73
C GLY A 168 -1.61 21.52 -9.78
N LEU A 169 -1.05 20.31 -9.95
CA LEU A 169 -1.82 19.06 -9.89
C LEU A 169 -1.99 18.61 -8.44
N ASN A 170 -3.19 18.16 -8.10
CA ASN A 170 -3.44 17.53 -6.81
C ASN A 170 -2.93 16.09 -6.82
N ALA A 171 -2.28 15.69 -5.72
CA ALA A 171 -1.89 14.31 -5.49
C ALA A 171 -3.05 13.52 -4.85
N ALA A 172 -3.10 12.22 -5.14
CA ALA A 172 -4.06 11.34 -4.48
C ALA A 172 -3.68 11.15 -3.01
N VAL A 173 -2.40 10.98 -2.74
CA VAL A 173 -1.84 10.64 -1.44
C VAL A 173 -0.53 11.39 -1.22
N CYS A 174 -0.32 11.90 0.00
CA CYS A 174 1.00 12.18 0.52
C CYS A 174 1.43 10.99 1.38
N LEU A 175 2.55 10.35 1.03
CA LEU A 175 3.17 9.27 1.81
C LEU A 175 4.63 9.62 2.05
N THR A 176 5.03 9.75 3.33
CA THR A 176 6.36 10.29 3.64
C THR A 176 6.93 9.86 5.00
N ASP A 177 8.22 10.11 5.19
CA ASP A 177 8.99 9.85 6.39
C ASP A 177 9.77 11.10 6.81
N PRO A 178 9.12 12.07 7.49
CA PRO A 178 9.76 13.32 7.89
C PRO A 178 10.78 13.11 9.02
N PRO A 179 11.70 14.06 9.27
CA PRO A 179 12.60 14.04 10.43
C PRO A 179 11.86 13.92 11.76
N TYR A 180 12.46 13.20 12.75
CA TYR A 180 11.76 12.82 14.00
C TYR A 180 12.11 13.65 15.23
N GLY A 181 13.14 14.50 15.19
CA GLY A 181 13.57 15.24 16.37
C GLY A 181 14.36 14.40 17.38
N LEU A 182 15.32 13.62 16.92
CA LEU A 182 16.03 12.63 17.73
C LEU A 182 17.30 13.18 18.44
N ASP A 183 17.49 14.49 18.54
CA ASP A 183 18.57 15.17 19.26
C ASP A 183 19.90 14.38 19.29
N GLY A 184 20.71 14.48 18.25
CA GLY A 184 22.13 14.09 18.29
C GLY A 184 22.45 12.60 18.31
N HIS A 185 21.50 11.69 18.08
CA HIS A 185 21.76 10.26 17.89
C HIS A 185 22.14 9.89 16.44
N ALA A 186 22.40 10.85 15.59
CA ALA A 186 22.93 10.60 14.25
C ALA A 186 24.40 10.16 14.39
N THR A 187 24.64 8.87 14.33
CA THR A 187 26.00 8.27 14.23
C THR A 187 26.63 8.49 12.86
N ALA A 188 26.02 9.27 11.97
CA ALA A 188 26.53 9.56 10.65
C ALA A 188 27.32 10.87 10.64
N LYS A 189 28.58 10.78 10.24
CA LYS A 189 29.54 11.88 10.02
C LYS A 189 29.24 12.75 8.79
N ASN A 190 28.00 12.78 8.30
CA ASN A 190 27.64 13.45 7.05
C ASN A 190 26.63 14.57 7.29
N ASP A 191 26.75 15.63 6.52
CA ASP A 191 26.08 16.94 6.37
C ASP A 191 24.57 17.08 6.70
N TYR A 192 23.92 16.13 7.37
CA TYR A 192 22.64 16.30 8.05
C TYR A 192 22.71 17.32 9.20
N ASP A 193 23.91 17.81 9.54
CA ASP A 193 24.16 18.85 10.54
C ASP A 193 23.48 20.21 10.23
N LYS A 194 22.93 20.40 9.03
CA LYS A 194 22.19 21.63 8.70
C LYS A 194 20.79 21.66 9.27
N PHE A 195 20.14 20.51 9.43
CA PHE A 195 18.88 20.38 10.13
C PHE A 195 19.14 19.81 11.52
N LYS A 196 19.12 20.67 12.54
CA LYS A 196 19.17 20.19 13.93
C LYS A 196 17.84 19.48 14.20
N ASP A 197 17.90 18.17 14.31
CA ASP A 197 16.74 17.29 14.52
C ASP A 197 16.22 17.40 15.96
N THR A 198 15.77 18.60 16.35
CA THR A 198 15.18 18.91 17.67
C THR A 198 13.65 18.89 17.60
N GLU A 199 12.98 18.74 18.75
CA GLU A 199 11.51 18.80 18.81
C GLU A 199 10.96 20.14 18.31
N GLU A 200 11.66 21.24 18.61
CA GLU A 200 11.25 22.59 18.16
C GLU A 200 11.32 22.69 16.64
N ASN A 201 12.41 22.21 16.03
CA ASN A 201 12.57 22.22 14.58
C ASN A 201 11.57 21.29 13.88
N VAL A 202 11.26 20.13 14.47
CA VAL A 202 10.22 19.23 13.92
C VAL A 202 8.83 19.88 13.96
N ARG A 203 8.49 20.62 15.04
CA ARG A 203 7.23 21.38 15.09
C ARG A 203 7.20 22.47 14.01
N ALA A 204 8.25 23.27 13.92
CA ALA A 204 8.35 24.32 12.92
C ALA A 204 8.27 23.76 11.49
N LEU A 205 8.95 22.63 11.25
CA LEU A 205 8.87 21.92 9.97
C LEU A 205 7.45 21.44 9.70
N ALA A 206 6.80 20.79 10.68
CA ALA A 206 5.43 20.31 10.56
C ALA A 206 4.43 21.41 10.26
N ASP A 207 4.56 22.56 10.93
CA ASP A 207 3.72 23.76 10.70
C ASP A 207 3.90 24.33 9.29
N GLY A 208 5.06 24.10 8.66
CA GLY A 208 5.33 24.55 7.29
C GLY A 208 4.77 23.59 6.23
N TRP A 209 5.12 22.29 6.26
CA TRP A 209 4.81 21.36 5.17
C TRP A 209 3.44 20.72 5.26
N LEU A 210 2.96 20.36 6.48
CA LEU A 210 1.74 19.57 6.64
C LEU A 210 0.49 20.29 6.16
N PRO A 211 0.29 21.62 6.41
CA PRO A 211 -0.83 22.34 5.84
C PRO A 211 -0.84 22.33 4.30
N ILE A 212 0.34 22.49 3.68
CA ILE A 212 0.49 22.44 2.21
C ILE A 212 0.09 21.05 1.70
N ALA A 213 0.64 19.98 2.31
CA ALA A 213 0.31 18.61 1.93
C ALA A 213 -1.18 18.30 2.07
N ARG A 214 -1.83 18.74 3.15
CA ARG A 214 -3.28 18.56 3.37
C ARG A 214 -4.15 19.34 2.38
N GLU A 215 -3.66 20.44 1.83
CA GLU A 215 -4.36 21.19 0.80
C GLU A 215 -4.31 20.51 -0.57
N ILE A 216 -3.12 20.00 -0.96
CA ILE A 216 -2.88 19.46 -2.31
C ILE A 216 -3.11 17.95 -2.44
N CYS A 217 -3.30 17.23 -1.32
CA CYS A 217 -3.46 15.78 -1.33
C CYS A 217 -4.84 15.34 -0.85
N GLY A 218 -5.33 14.22 -1.41
CA GLY A 218 -6.59 13.61 -0.97
C GLY A 218 -6.54 13.04 0.44
N CYS A 219 -5.37 12.53 0.85
CA CYS A 219 -5.02 12.18 2.22
C CYS A 219 -3.50 12.31 2.44
N VAL A 220 -3.11 12.42 3.72
CA VAL A 220 -1.70 12.52 4.12
C VAL A 220 -1.41 11.42 5.14
N VAL A 221 -0.40 10.60 4.86
CA VAL A 221 0.04 9.50 5.75
C VAL A 221 1.55 9.61 5.90
N PHE A 222 2.03 9.66 7.14
CA PHE A 222 3.45 9.75 7.39
C PHE A 222 3.86 9.06 8.69
N SER A 223 5.09 8.55 8.70
CA SER A 223 5.68 7.94 9.88
C SER A 223 6.16 9.00 10.87
N CYS A 224 6.12 8.67 12.16
CA CYS A 224 6.74 9.44 13.21
C CYS A 224 7.22 8.53 14.34
N GLY A 225 8.07 9.03 15.21
CA GLY A 225 8.49 8.27 16.40
C GLY A 225 7.33 8.12 17.40
N VAL A 226 7.28 7.01 18.15
CA VAL A 226 6.22 6.71 19.13
C VAL A 226 5.99 7.87 20.10
N THR A 227 7.08 8.49 20.61
CA THR A 227 6.98 9.62 21.53
C THR A 227 6.81 10.96 20.83
N ARG A 228 6.99 11.02 19.51
CA ARG A 228 6.99 12.24 18.71
C ARG A 228 5.65 12.53 18.03
N GLN A 229 4.73 11.57 18.06
CA GLN A 229 3.38 11.75 17.51
C GLN A 229 2.64 12.97 18.11
N TRP A 230 3.00 13.38 19.32
CA TRP A 230 2.41 14.52 20.02
C TRP A 230 2.95 15.89 19.54
N LEU A 231 3.94 15.90 18.65
CA LEU A 231 4.46 17.12 18.02
C LEU A 231 3.56 17.60 16.86
N TYR A 232 2.69 16.73 16.37
CA TYR A 232 1.79 16.98 15.25
C TYR A 232 0.36 17.27 15.72
N PRO A 233 -0.45 17.94 14.91
CA PRO A 233 -1.89 18.05 15.18
C PRO A 233 -2.54 16.68 15.37
N VAL A 234 -3.68 16.63 16.05
CA VAL A 234 -4.42 15.36 16.23
C VAL A 234 -4.79 14.81 14.85
N PRO A 235 -4.36 13.56 14.53
CA PRO A 235 -4.68 12.93 13.25
C PRO A 235 -6.12 12.42 13.23
N ASP A 236 -6.66 12.19 12.04
CA ASP A 236 -7.95 11.53 11.85
C ASP A 236 -7.87 10.04 12.20
N TRP A 237 -6.70 9.41 11.97
CA TRP A 237 -6.41 8.03 12.34
C TRP A 237 -4.92 7.79 12.63
N VAL A 238 -4.61 6.71 13.34
CA VAL A 238 -3.23 6.25 13.57
C VAL A 238 -3.12 4.82 13.07
N MET A 239 -2.20 4.58 12.13
CA MET A 239 -1.85 3.24 11.66
C MET A 239 -0.58 2.75 12.36
N CYS A 240 -0.35 1.46 12.36
CA CYS A 240 0.75 0.82 13.06
C CYS A 240 1.62 0.00 12.10
N TRP A 241 2.92 0.29 12.09
CA TRP A 241 3.91 -0.62 11.56
C TRP A 241 4.52 -1.40 12.72
N PHE A 242 4.26 -2.71 12.78
CA PHE A 242 4.85 -3.63 13.73
C PHE A 242 6.07 -4.32 13.10
N TYR A 243 7.21 -4.33 13.79
CA TYR A 243 8.46 -4.91 13.30
C TYR A 243 9.08 -5.95 14.27
N GLY A 244 8.32 -6.42 15.24
CA GLY A 244 8.64 -7.54 16.12
C GLY A 244 9.80 -7.30 17.08
N ALA A 245 11.03 -7.46 16.63
CA ALA A 245 12.21 -7.27 17.46
C ALA A 245 12.45 -5.80 17.75
N GLY A 246 12.55 -5.42 19.04
CA GLY A 246 12.74 -4.04 19.46
C GLY A 246 14.05 -3.45 18.95
N GLN A 247 13.94 -2.38 18.16
CA GLN A 247 15.10 -1.69 17.58
C GLN A 247 15.63 -0.56 18.44
N ALA A 248 14.77 0.02 19.26
CA ALA A 248 15.15 1.10 20.18
C ALA A 248 14.72 0.77 21.60
N ARG A 249 15.50 1.22 22.58
CA ARG A 249 15.15 1.12 23.99
C ARG A 249 14.44 2.39 24.44
N SER A 250 13.35 2.22 25.16
CA SER A 250 12.66 3.29 25.88
C SER A 250 12.74 3.06 27.40
N LYS A 251 12.18 3.99 28.18
CA LYS A 251 12.04 3.80 29.63
C LYS A 251 11.10 2.64 30.01
N TRP A 252 10.27 2.18 29.06
CA TRP A 252 9.27 1.13 29.26
C TRP A 252 9.63 -0.21 28.60
N GLY A 253 10.78 -0.30 27.94
CA GLY A 253 11.24 -1.51 27.27
C GLY A 253 11.64 -1.29 25.83
N PHE A 254 11.51 -2.33 25.01
CA PHE A 254 11.84 -2.25 23.58
C PHE A 254 10.69 -1.65 22.78
N ASN A 255 11.05 -0.77 21.84
CA ASN A 255 10.10 -0.26 20.87
C ASN A 255 9.93 -1.28 19.72
N CYS A 256 8.76 -1.86 19.58
CA CYS A 256 8.46 -2.92 18.60
C CYS A 256 7.54 -2.45 17.47
N TRP A 257 7.12 -1.19 17.46
CA TRP A 257 6.22 -0.64 16.47
C TRP A 257 6.46 0.85 16.23
N GLN A 258 5.97 1.35 15.12
CA GLN A 258 6.04 2.76 14.75
C GLN A 258 4.67 3.24 14.28
N PRO A 259 4.18 4.40 14.78
CA PRO A 259 2.94 4.99 14.32
C PRO A 259 3.11 5.66 12.96
N PHE A 260 2.05 5.59 12.17
CA PHE A 260 1.81 6.42 11.01
C PHE A 260 0.58 7.28 11.25
N LEU A 261 0.74 8.59 11.19
CA LEU A 261 -0.36 9.52 11.36
C LEU A 261 -1.07 9.72 10.02
N ALA A 262 -2.39 9.58 10.01
CA ALA A 262 -3.22 9.73 8.83
C ALA A 262 -4.16 10.93 8.97
N TYR A 263 -4.21 11.78 7.95
CA TYR A 263 -5.08 12.94 7.86
C TYR A 263 -5.89 12.89 6.57
N GLY A 264 -7.15 13.26 6.67
CA GLY A 264 -8.11 13.21 5.57
C GLY A 264 -8.91 11.91 5.54
N ALA A 265 -9.67 11.70 4.48
CA ALA A 265 -10.53 10.53 4.35
C ALA A 265 -9.75 9.31 3.84
N ASP A 266 -10.03 8.14 4.41
CA ASP A 266 -9.51 6.86 3.90
C ASP A 266 -9.92 6.65 2.44
N PRO A 267 -8.96 6.50 1.50
CA PRO A 267 -9.27 6.31 0.08
C PRO A 267 -10.13 5.08 -0.20
N SER A 268 -9.93 3.99 0.57
CA SER A 268 -10.71 2.76 0.43
C SER A 268 -12.18 2.98 0.77
N LEU A 269 -12.44 3.62 1.91
CA LEU A 269 -13.82 3.95 2.32
C LEU A 269 -14.49 4.93 1.36
N LYS A 270 -13.74 5.96 0.92
CA LYS A 270 -14.23 6.96 -0.03
C LYS A 270 -14.65 6.36 -1.37
N LEU A 271 -13.98 5.28 -1.80
CA LEU A 271 -14.28 4.58 -3.05
C LEU A 271 -15.26 3.41 -2.86
N GLY A 272 -15.71 3.12 -1.63
CA GLY A 272 -16.66 2.05 -1.36
C GLY A 272 -16.05 0.65 -1.30
N HIS A 273 -14.72 0.53 -1.20
CA HIS A 273 -14.03 -0.77 -1.09
C HIS A 273 -14.06 -1.38 0.33
N GLY A 274 -14.69 -0.69 1.30
CA GLY A 274 -14.80 -1.16 2.68
C GLY A 274 -13.57 -0.82 3.56
N CYS A 275 -13.61 -1.34 4.80
CA CYS A 275 -12.52 -1.15 5.76
C CYS A 275 -11.33 -2.03 5.38
N ARG A 276 -10.14 -1.50 5.56
CA ARG A 276 -8.86 -2.20 5.37
C ARG A 276 -8.05 -2.19 6.67
N PRO A 277 -7.13 -3.15 6.87
CA PRO A 277 -6.25 -3.14 8.02
C PRO A 277 -5.50 -1.81 8.17
N ASP A 278 -5.34 -1.38 9.41
CA ASP A 278 -4.59 -0.18 9.81
C ASP A 278 -3.24 -0.52 10.46
N ALA A 279 -2.88 -1.80 10.44
CA ALA A 279 -1.61 -2.30 10.93
C ALA A 279 -0.95 -3.22 9.90
N VAL A 280 0.38 -3.17 9.84
CA VAL A 280 1.21 -4.00 8.98
C VAL A 280 2.38 -4.57 9.77
N ASN A 281 2.70 -5.83 9.52
CA ASN A 281 3.92 -6.47 9.99
C ASN A 281 4.93 -6.50 8.84
N ALA A 282 6.00 -5.74 8.95
CA ALA A 282 7.08 -5.73 7.96
C ALA A 282 8.42 -5.70 8.68
N ASN A 283 9.32 -6.60 8.27
CA ASN A 283 10.64 -6.68 8.86
C ASN A 283 11.50 -5.49 8.45
N THR A 284 12.35 -5.04 9.37
CA THR A 284 13.38 -4.05 9.03
C THR A 284 14.48 -4.72 8.22
N PRO A 285 15.09 -4.00 7.24
CA PRO A 285 16.19 -4.57 6.46
C PRO A 285 17.33 -5.05 7.35
N ALA A 286 17.79 -6.28 7.14
CA ALA A 286 18.85 -6.92 7.94
C ALA A 286 20.20 -6.19 7.87
N ASN A 287 20.44 -5.34 6.87
CA ASN A 287 21.71 -4.68 6.57
C ASN A 287 21.71 -3.17 6.83
N SER A 288 20.77 -2.63 7.61
CA SER A 288 20.70 -1.18 7.87
C SER A 288 21.93 -0.60 8.60
N ALA A 289 22.74 -1.46 9.27
CA ALA A 289 23.92 -1.03 10.02
C ALA A 289 25.14 -0.59 9.14
N HIS A 290 25.11 -0.83 7.84
CA HIS A 290 26.21 -0.55 6.90
C HIS A 290 25.88 0.51 5.85
N LEU A 291 24.68 1.10 5.91
CA LEU A 291 24.26 2.13 4.95
C LEU A 291 24.70 3.51 5.45
N ASP A 292 25.28 4.32 4.55
CA ASP A 292 25.58 5.73 4.79
C ASP A 292 24.31 6.57 5.03
N HIS A 293 23.14 5.99 4.80
CA HIS A 293 21.83 6.60 5.04
C HIS A 293 21.26 6.13 6.38
N PRO A 294 20.93 7.04 7.31
CA PRO A 294 20.32 6.67 8.57
C PRO A 294 18.88 6.14 8.35
N CYS A 295 18.66 4.84 8.48
CA CYS A 295 17.36 4.16 8.52
C CYS A 295 16.46 4.33 7.27
N PRO A 296 16.82 3.80 6.09
CA PRO A 296 15.85 3.73 4.99
C PRO A 296 14.66 2.85 5.40
N LYS A 297 13.45 3.28 5.06
CA LYS A 297 12.25 2.47 5.31
C LYS A 297 12.25 1.23 4.40
N PRO A 298 11.75 0.09 4.90
CA PRO A 298 11.62 -1.13 4.10
C PRO A 298 10.78 -0.90 2.85
N VAL A 299 11.23 -1.44 1.73
CA VAL A 299 10.49 -1.39 0.45
C VAL A 299 9.11 -2.03 0.61
N ASP A 300 9.04 -3.21 1.25
CA ASP A 300 7.77 -3.93 1.47
C ASP A 300 6.76 -3.12 2.26
N LEU A 301 7.20 -2.35 3.25
CA LEU A 301 6.34 -1.44 4.00
C LEU A 301 5.74 -0.36 3.09
N TRP A 302 6.56 0.23 2.21
CA TRP A 302 6.10 1.27 1.27
C TRP A 302 5.18 0.69 0.20
N LEU A 303 5.46 -0.52 -0.30
CA LEU A 303 4.57 -1.25 -1.21
C LEU A 303 3.19 -1.47 -0.58
N TRP A 304 3.16 -1.92 0.69
CA TRP A 304 1.90 -2.08 1.42
C TRP A 304 1.12 -0.76 1.52
N PHE A 305 1.78 0.35 1.87
CA PHE A 305 1.10 1.65 1.93
C PHE A 305 0.60 2.12 0.57
N ILE A 306 1.37 1.94 -0.50
CA ILE A 306 0.97 2.34 -1.85
C ILE A 306 -0.26 1.53 -2.29
N ALA A 307 -0.25 0.21 -2.10
CA ALA A 307 -1.39 -0.65 -2.38
C ALA A 307 -2.61 -0.30 -1.53
N ARG A 308 -2.41 -0.02 -0.23
CA ARG A 308 -3.45 0.36 0.73
C ARG A 308 -4.15 1.68 0.40
N LEU A 309 -3.41 2.64 -0.15
CA LEU A 309 -3.85 4.04 -0.29
C LEU A 309 -4.16 4.47 -1.73
N SER A 310 -3.81 3.66 -2.76
CA SER A 310 -3.95 4.01 -4.17
C SER A 310 -4.60 2.89 -4.97
N PHE A 311 -5.59 3.25 -5.80
CA PHE A 311 -6.43 2.32 -6.55
C PHE A 311 -6.33 2.52 -8.06
N LYS A 312 -5.60 3.54 -8.51
CA LYS A 312 -5.48 3.86 -9.93
C LYS A 312 -4.02 4.04 -10.31
N GLN A 313 -3.61 3.48 -11.44
CA GLN A 313 -2.27 3.71 -11.98
C GLN A 313 -1.98 5.19 -12.29
N THR A 314 -3.02 6.01 -12.41
CA THR A 314 -2.90 7.45 -12.61
C THR A 314 -2.68 8.24 -11.33
N ASP A 315 -2.82 7.60 -10.16
CA ASP A 315 -2.65 8.27 -8.88
C ASP A 315 -1.22 8.80 -8.73
N ILE A 316 -1.14 10.00 -8.17
CA ILE A 316 0.11 10.70 -7.89
C ILE A 316 0.34 10.63 -6.39
N PHE A 317 1.52 10.17 -6.00
CA PHE A 317 2.04 10.27 -4.65
C PHE A 317 2.88 11.52 -4.52
N TYR A 318 2.62 12.33 -3.51
CA TYR A 318 3.47 13.43 -3.08
C TYR A 318 4.38 12.96 -1.94
N GLU A 319 5.69 13.15 -2.12
CA GLU A 319 6.71 12.76 -1.13
C GLU A 319 7.58 13.97 -0.80
N PRO A 320 7.27 14.72 0.28
CA PRO A 320 8.01 15.94 0.64
C PRO A 320 9.41 15.72 1.22
N PHE A 321 9.79 14.49 1.61
CA PHE A 321 11.07 14.15 2.26
C PHE A 321 11.65 12.87 1.65
N SER A 322 12.02 12.95 0.37
CA SER A 322 12.34 11.79 -0.46
C SER A 322 13.55 10.97 0.01
N GLY A 323 14.53 11.62 0.63
CA GLY A 323 15.78 10.98 1.00
C GLY A 323 16.40 10.22 -0.17
N SER A 324 16.66 8.92 0.03
CA SER A 324 17.22 8.04 -1.00
C SER A 324 16.23 7.58 -2.07
N GLY A 325 15.00 8.09 -2.09
CA GLY A 325 14.00 7.84 -3.15
C GLY A 325 13.22 6.53 -3.04
N THR A 326 13.00 5.99 -1.84
CA THR A 326 12.26 4.74 -1.65
C THR A 326 10.85 4.82 -2.24
N THR A 327 10.13 5.94 -2.02
CA THR A 327 8.79 6.15 -2.57
C THR A 327 8.80 6.19 -4.10
N ILE A 328 9.86 6.74 -4.73
CA ILE A 328 10.01 6.76 -6.19
C ILE A 328 10.14 5.32 -6.71
N ILE A 329 11.00 4.51 -6.10
CA ILE A 329 11.23 3.11 -6.50
C ILE A 329 9.96 2.28 -6.34
N THR A 330 9.28 2.37 -5.21
CA THR A 330 8.04 1.61 -4.96
C THR A 330 6.89 2.07 -5.87
N CYS A 331 6.79 3.37 -6.17
CA CYS A 331 5.85 3.87 -7.17
C CYS A 331 6.19 3.38 -8.60
N GLU A 332 7.49 3.27 -8.96
CA GLU A 332 7.89 2.68 -10.26
C GLU A 332 7.48 1.21 -10.32
N GLN A 333 7.75 0.43 -9.25
CA GLN A 333 7.36 -0.97 -9.15
C GLN A 333 5.85 -1.15 -9.35
N MET A 334 5.04 -0.35 -8.68
CA MET A 334 3.58 -0.45 -8.71
C MET A 334 2.91 0.35 -9.84
N SER A 335 3.69 0.86 -10.79
CA SER A 335 3.17 1.67 -11.90
C SER A 335 2.42 2.94 -11.47
N ARG A 336 2.65 3.45 -10.26
CA ARG A 336 2.15 4.75 -9.77
C ARG A 336 3.10 5.89 -10.16
N ARG A 337 2.68 7.15 -9.98
CA ARG A 337 3.51 8.33 -10.15
C ARG A 337 3.96 8.87 -8.80
N CYS A 338 5.21 9.32 -8.70
CA CYS A 338 5.71 9.99 -7.51
C CYS A 338 6.23 11.38 -7.87
N TYR A 339 5.78 12.39 -7.16
CA TYR A 339 6.31 13.75 -7.18
C TYR A 339 7.01 13.98 -5.86
N ALA A 340 8.33 13.89 -5.88
CA ALA A 340 9.18 13.85 -4.72
C ALA A 340 9.97 15.14 -4.56
N MET A 341 10.21 15.54 -3.34
CA MET A 341 11.05 16.69 -2.96
C MET A 341 12.11 16.24 -1.98
N GLU A 342 13.30 16.77 -2.13
CA GLU A 342 14.44 16.54 -1.24
C GLU A 342 15.24 17.83 -1.12
N LEU A 343 15.59 18.18 0.10
CA LEU A 343 16.33 19.42 0.37
C LEU A 343 17.82 19.30 0.00
N SER A 344 18.41 18.10 0.19
CA SER A 344 19.82 17.85 -0.05
C SER A 344 20.08 17.50 -1.53
N PRO A 345 20.93 18.27 -2.24
CA PRO A 345 21.38 17.94 -3.57
C PRO A 345 22.04 16.56 -3.68
N ASP A 346 22.81 16.16 -2.65
CA ASP A 346 23.49 14.87 -2.62
C ASP A 346 22.49 13.70 -2.59
N TYR A 347 21.42 13.82 -1.81
CA TYR A 347 20.37 12.80 -1.78
C TYR A 347 19.46 12.81 -3.00
N CYS A 348 19.26 13.97 -3.62
CA CYS A 348 18.64 14.02 -4.95
C CYS A 348 19.44 13.18 -5.96
N ASP A 349 20.76 13.33 -5.98
CA ASP A 349 21.66 12.53 -6.83
C ASP A 349 21.59 11.03 -6.51
N VAL A 350 21.52 10.66 -5.22
CA VAL A 350 21.36 9.26 -4.79
C VAL A 350 20.04 8.70 -5.34
N ALA A 351 18.94 9.41 -5.18
CA ALA A 351 17.62 8.97 -5.64
C ALA A 351 17.57 8.84 -7.17
N VAL A 352 18.18 9.77 -7.92
CA VAL A 352 18.29 9.69 -9.38
C VAL A 352 19.10 8.47 -9.80
N ARG A 353 20.30 8.25 -9.22
CA ARG A 353 21.14 7.08 -9.54
C ARG A 353 20.42 5.78 -9.22
N ARG A 354 19.76 5.68 -8.07
CA ARG A 354 18.97 4.52 -7.67
C ARG A 354 17.89 4.19 -8.69
N TRP A 355 17.13 5.20 -9.13
CA TRP A 355 16.10 5.00 -10.15
C TRP A 355 16.68 4.60 -11.51
N GLN A 356 17.83 5.19 -11.93
CA GLN A 356 18.52 4.80 -13.16
C GLN A 356 19.02 3.35 -13.09
N GLN A 357 19.61 2.93 -11.96
CA GLN A 357 20.06 1.54 -11.75
C GLN A 357 18.90 0.57 -11.75
N PHE A 358 17.80 0.94 -11.12
CA PHE A 358 16.61 0.09 -11.02
C PHE A 358 15.93 -0.07 -12.39
N THR A 359 15.79 1.01 -13.16
CA THR A 359 15.01 1.00 -14.41
C THR A 359 15.83 0.81 -15.68
N GLY A 360 17.14 1.06 -15.65
CA GLY A 360 18.00 1.14 -16.83
C GLY A 360 17.78 2.38 -17.70
N LYS A 361 16.91 3.30 -17.28
CA LYS A 361 16.57 4.53 -18.02
C LYS A 361 17.44 5.70 -17.59
N ARG A 362 17.46 6.77 -18.37
CA ARG A 362 18.12 8.04 -18.02
C ARG A 362 17.12 9.05 -17.49
N ALA A 363 17.48 9.68 -16.37
CA ALA A 363 16.78 10.85 -15.87
C ALA A 363 17.21 12.09 -16.63
N THR A 364 16.31 13.05 -16.83
CA THR A 364 16.59 14.30 -17.55
C THR A 364 16.23 15.50 -16.69
N LEU A 365 17.06 16.55 -16.75
CA LEU A 365 16.79 17.82 -16.10
C LEU A 365 15.67 18.56 -16.84
N GLU A 366 14.58 18.90 -16.17
CA GLU A 366 13.40 19.50 -16.83
C GLU A 366 13.69 20.82 -17.54
N SER A 367 14.58 21.65 -16.98
CA SER A 367 14.90 22.99 -17.52
C SER A 367 15.70 22.96 -18.81
N THR A 368 16.53 21.95 -19.03
CA THR A 368 17.49 21.90 -20.15
C THR A 368 17.34 20.66 -21.02
N GLY A 369 16.69 19.62 -20.53
CA GLY A 369 16.67 18.29 -21.15
C GLY A 369 17.99 17.51 -21.02
N ALA A 370 18.97 18.02 -20.27
CA ALA A 370 20.25 17.34 -20.06
C ALA A 370 20.04 16.02 -19.29
N GLU A 371 20.70 14.95 -19.75
CA GLU A 371 20.66 13.66 -19.06
C GLU A 371 21.53 13.68 -17.80
N PHE A 372 21.06 13.01 -16.74
CA PHE A 372 21.87 12.78 -15.56
C PHE A 372 22.98 11.77 -15.89
N PRO A 373 24.26 12.06 -15.56
CA PRO A 373 25.38 11.16 -15.83
C PRO A 373 25.20 9.79 -15.11
N GLY A 374 25.72 8.74 -15.71
CA GLY A 374 25.65 7.38 -15.18
C GLY A 374 26.60 7.10 -14.02
#